data_8178eabe6402a68f3a39836c041a4ca3
#
_entry.id   8178eabe6402a68f3a39836c041a4ca3
#
_cell.length_a   1.000
_cell.length_b   1.000
_cell.length_c   1.000
_cell.angle_alpha   90.00
_cell.angle_beta   90.00
_cell.angle_gamma   90.00
#
_symmetry.space_group_name_H-M   'P 1'
#
loop_
_entity.id
_entity.type
_entity.pdbx_description
1 polymer ?
#
loop_
_entity_poly.entity_id
_entity_poly.type
_entity_poly.pdbx_seq_one_letter_code
_entity_poly.pdbx_strand_id
1 'polypeptide(L)'
;MTGGYWPAPWTAEDGGPRRWGVPEGQAGLGLGPGERLRVVAVRDAFATSALVRREPGELFALRHARPLRGPQRSRVAVWVERLDPRTLAVTATTPRLPGGPFWPGGLAAHANGDLHVVFGCWAHRLTPDLEVVAARELPQPRPYNSFVVLDGGELVTKDCDAPFGREPSEVSILDPGTLEPLAPALRLPEPSIARLSSDGQTVIAVGTTTVFWLRFDAAAGRLDLDEDWRPRYGPVAGRGYGWDPVVTDEHVFWMDNGRNAVDRTMVGSGADHGPVQLWWARRDGSGEARSTEISGLPYGTESNPPAWDPARRIIVAYDAGNATLRAWRVRGDDLEPLWHRDGFAHAGHLILHPDTRELIAQDFRDMAVLRRPLVRRGLRAVLPWLSVSARARRASLRTGHDELVVLDLDSGADKARVAVPSPSQAYLFPAPGFDRDIYYQSLTTIARIAVGDHPCTVSR
;
A
#
# COMPACT_ATOMS: atom_id res chain seq x y z
N MET A 1 -16.09 -4.41 -8.45
CA MET A 1 -14.76 -5.01 -8.76
C MET A 1 -14.57 -4.98 -10.26
N THR A 2 -13.36 -4.76 -10.73
CA THR A 2 -13.04 -4.86 -12.16
C THR A 2 -12.99 -6.32 -12.59
N GLY A 3 -13.36 -6.64 -13.84
CA GLY A 3 -13.50 -8.01 -14.33
C GLY A 3 -12.23 -8.87 -14.33
N GLY A 4 -11.05 -8.27 -14.23
CA GLY A 4 -9.76 -8.97 -14.22
C GLY A 4 -9.34 -9.60 -12.90
N TYR A 5 -9.97 -9.25 -11.79
CA TYR A 5 -9.65 -9.78 -10.47
C TYR A 5 -10.61 -10.88 -10.03
N TRP A 6 -10.15 -11.78 -9.16
CA TRP A 6 -11.01 -12.76 -8.49
C TRP A 6 -12.11 -12.05 -7.70
N PRO A 7 -13.36 -12.57 -7.69
CA PRO A 7 -14.49 -11.89 -7.04
C PRO A 7 -14.46 -12.07 -5.51
N ALA A 8 -13.46 -11.54 -4.84
CA ALA A 8 -13.31 -11.54 -3.39
C ALA A 8 -13.00 -10.14 -2.85
N PRO A 9 -13.28 -9.85 -1.58
CA PRO A 9 -13.17 -8.49 -1.02
C PRO A 9 -11.77 -7.89 -1.02
N TRP A 10 -10.69 -8.71 -1.03
CA TRP A 10 -9.32 -8.21 -0.89
C TRP A 10 -8.33 -9.02 -1.73
N THR A 11 -8.45 -8.89 -3.03
CA THR A 11 -7.70 -9.68 -4.02
C THR A 11 -6.38 -9.06 -4.45
N ALA A 12 -6.14 -7.82 -4.05
CA ALA A 12 -4.93 -7.07 -4.32
C ALA A 12 -4.69 -6.03 -3.22
N GLU A 13 -3.60 -5.29 -3.35
CA GLU A 13 -3.25 -4.17 -2.49
C GLU A 13 -4.35 -3.12 -2.47
N ASP A 14 -4.60 -2.51 -1.30
CA ASP A 14 -5.58 -1.43 -1.09
C ASP A 14 -7.02 -1.76 -1.53
N GLY A 15 -7.38 -3.05 -1.54
CA GLY A 15 -8.72 -3.50 -1.91
C GLY A 15 -8.97 -3.58 -3.41
N GLY A 16 -7.94 -3.39 -4.25
CA GLY A 16 -8.06 -3.52 -5.71
C GLY A 16 -7.47 -2.35 -6.50
N PRO A 17 -7.70 -2.31 -7.82
CA PRO A 17 -6.96 -1.44 -8.73
C PRO A 17 -7.24 0.05 -8.55
N ARG A 18 -8.40 0.43 -8.02
CA ARG A 18 -8.76 1.83 -7.72
C ARG A 18 -8.13 2.37 -6.43
N ARG A 19 -7.56 1.49 -5.60
CA ARG A 19 -6.86 1.78 -4.33
C ARG A 19 -7.70 2.56 -3.32
N TRP A 20 -8.96 2.20 -3.20
CA TRP A 20 -9.87 2.88 -2.27
C TRP A 20 -9.61 2.54 -0.79
N GLY A 21 -8.91 1.42 -0.52
CA GLY A 21 -8.77 0.87 0.82
C GLY A 21 -10.06 0.23 1.34
N VAL A 22 -11.01 -0.08 0.46
CA VAL A 22 -12.34 -0.62 0.80
C VAL A 22 -12.43 -2.10 0.40
N PRO A 23 -12.69 -3.02 1.33
CA PRO A 23 -13.02 -4.40 1.02
C PRO A 23 -14.46 -4.48 0.50
N GLU A 24 -14.62 -4.49 -0.82
CA GLU A 24 -15.93 -4.50 -1.45
C GLU A 24 -16.76 -5.74 -1.06
N GLY A 25 -18.02 -5.50 -0.70
CA GLY A 25 -18.96 -6.58 -0.32
C GLY A 25 -18.70 -7.23 1.03
N GLN A 26 -17.79 -6.69 1.84
CA GLN A 26 -17.52 -7.16 3.20
C GLN A 26 -17.92 -6.11 4.23
N ALA A 27 -18.72 -6.51 5.22
CA ALA A 27 -19.02 -5.69 6.38
C ALA A 27 -17.76 -5.42 7.20
N GLY A 28 -17.70 -4.27 7.85
CA GLY A 28 -16.62 -3.90 8.75
C GLY A 28 -16.61 -4.69 10.06
N LEU A 29 -15.78 -4.25 10.99
CA LEU A 29 -15.72 -4.86 12.32
C LEU A 29 -17.03 -4.68 13.10
N GLY A 30 -17.80 -3.62 12.79
CA GLY A 30 -19.09 -3.36 13.41
C GLY A 30 -18.98 -3.25 14.94
N LEU A 31 -17.97 -2.50 15.42
CA LEU A 31 -17.71 -2.35 16.84
C LEU A 31 -18.89 -1.73 17.57
N GLY A 32 -19.49 -2.51 18.47
CA GLY A 32 -20.53 -2.08 19.39
C GLY A 32 -19.95 -1.44 20.66
N PRO A 33 -20.82 -0.79 21.48
CA PRO A 33 -20.42 -0.22 22.75
C PRO A 33 -19.79 -1.27 23.69
N GLY A 34 -18.55 -1.00 24.16
CA GLY A 34 -17.85 -1.89 25.10
C GLY A 34 -17.08 -3.04 24.48
N GLU A 35 -17.25 -3.30 23.18
CA GLU A 35 -16.43 -4.29 22.48
C GLU A 35 -14.97 -3.80 22.36
N ARG A 36 -14.05 -4.75 22.33
CA ARG A 36 -12.61 -4.46 22.32
C ARG A 36 -11.90 -5.24 21.21
N LEU A 37 -10.82 -4.67 20.73
CA LEU A 37 -9.88 -5.36 19.85
C LEU A 37 -8.90 -6.18 20.69
N ARG A 38 -8.54 -7.36 20.17
CA ARG A 38 -7.53 -8.25 20.78
C ARG A 38 -6.64 -8.85 19.70
N VAL A 39 -5.36 -8.94 20.01
CA VAL A 39 -4.41 -9.72 19.21
C VAL A 39 -4.63 -11.19 19.56
N VAL A 40 -5.18 -11.95 18.60
CA VAL A 40 -5.59 -13.36 18.81
C VAL A 40 -4.59 -14.36 18.22
N ALA A 41 -3.78 -13.94 17.26
CA ALA A 41 -2.66 -14.72 16.74
C ALA A 41 -1.51 -13.81 16.33
N VAL A 42 -0.28 -14.30 16.47
CA VAL A 42 0.94 -13.58 16.08
C VAL A 42 1.91 -14.55 15.45
N ARG A 43 2.49 -14.15 14.33
CA ARG A 43 3.55 -14.89 13.66
C ARG A 43 4.75 -14.00 13.38
N ASP A 44 5.94 -14.53 13.60
CA ASP A 44 7.18 -13.94 13.12
C ASP A 44 7.25 -14.09 11.59
N ALA A 45 7.25 -12.97 10.91
CA ALA A 45 7.13 -12.92 9.47
C ALA A 45 7.95 -11.75 8.91
N PHE A 46 9.29 -11.87 8.98
CA PHE A 46 10.17 -10.83 8.45
C PHE A 46 9.94 -10.64 6.95
N ALA A 47 9.79 -9.37 6.54
CA ALA A 47 9.68 -8.96 5.16
C ALA A 47 8.48 -9.60 4.41
N THR A 48 7.27 -9.29 4.88
CA THR A 48 6.02 -9.51 4.14
C THR A 48 5.71 -8.26 3.33
N SER A 49 5.44 -8.40 2.04
CA SER A 49 5.11 -7.25 1.16
C SER A 49 3.61 -7.04 1.00
N ALA A 50 2.82 -8.10 0.90
CA ALA A 50 1.37 -8.00 0.72
C ALA A 50 0.66 -9.21 1.34
N LEU A 51 -0.60 -9.00 1.71
CA LEU A 51 -1.58 -10.03 2.09
C LEU A 51 -2.78 -9.93 1.17
N VAL A 52 -3.18 -11.03 0.55
CA VAL A 52 -4.37 -11.09 -0.29
C VAL A 52 -5.26 -12.27 0.09
N ARG A 53 -6.54 -12.13 -0.20
CA ARG A 53 -7.57 -13.14 0.01
C ARG A 53 -8.16 -13.52 -1.35
N ARG A 54 -8.46 -14.80 -1.53
CA ARG A 54 -9.10 -15.32 -2.74
C ARG A 54 -10.43 -15.97 -2.40
N GLU A 55 -10.44 -17.17 -1.86
CA GLU A 55 -11.64 -17.86 -1.40
C GLU A 55 -11.81 -17.75 0.13
N PRO A 56 -12.97 -18.03 0.69
CA PRO A 56 -13.13 -18.17 2.13
C PRO A 56 -12.10 -19.15 2.73
N GLY A 57 -11.29 -18.65 3.65
CA GLY A 57 -10.20 -19.42 4.27
C GLY A 57 -8.88 -19.42 3.51
N GLU A 58 -8.78 -18.78 2.35
CA GLU A 58 -7.53 -18.65 1.60
C GLU A 58 -6.89 -17.29 1.84
N LEU A 59 -5.80 -17.31 2.61
CA LEU A 59 -4.96 -16.14 2.91
C LEU A 59 -3.56 -16.39 2.37
N PHE A 60 -3.11 -15.50 1.48
CA PHE A 60 -1.78 -15.58 0.87
C PHE A 60 -0.92 -14.39 1.30
N ALA A 61 0.35 -14.65 1.57
CA ALA A 61 1.34 -13.66 1.95
C ALA A 61 2.52 -13.64 0.97
N LEU A 62 2.77 -12.50 0.34
CA LEU A 62 3.98 -12.28 -0.45
C LEU A 62 5.14 -11.96 0.49
N ARG A 63 6.18 -12.79 0.44
CA ARG A 63 7.37 -12.70 1.27
C ARG A 63 8.61 -12.48 0.42
N HIS A 64 9.61 -11.83 0.98
CA HIS A 64 10.90 -11.67 0.30
C HIS A 64 12.07 -11.88 1.25
N ALA A 65 13.24 -12.22 0.69
CA ALA A 65 14.46 -12.30 1.44
C ALA A 65 14.89 -10.89 1.91
N ARG A 66 15.65 -10.83 3.00
CA ARG A 66 16.21 -9.56 3.47
C ARG A 66 17.11 -8.96 2.38
N PRO A 67 16.86 -7.72 1.94
CA PRO A 67 17.78 -7.06 1.01
C PRO A 67 19.12 -6.84 1.72
N LEU A 68 20.18 -7.46 1.20
CA LEU A 68 21.52 -7.29 1.68
C LEU A 68 22.13 -6.01 1.08
N ARG A 69 23.18 -5.46 1.72
CA ARG A 69 23.94 -4.34 1.17
C ARG A 69 24.90 -4.83 0.05
N GLY A 70 25.21 -3.93 -0.89
CA GLY A 70 26.14 -4.23 -1.97
C GLY A 70 25.50 -5.02 -3.14
N PRO A 71 26.29 -5.81 -3.92
CA PRO A 71 25.81 -6.48 -5.14
C PRO A 71 24.65 -7.45 -4.94
N GLN A 72 24.48 -7.98 -3.72
CA GLN A 72 23.39 -8.90 -3.40
C GLN A 72 22.02 -8.22 -3.28
N ARG A 73 21.98 -6.88 -3.19
CA ARG A 73 20.72 -6.11 -3.18
C ARG A 73 19.92 -6.28 -4.47
N SER A 74 20.59 -6.58 -5.57
CA SER A 74 19.97 -6.82 -6.88
C SER A 74 19.43 -8.23 -7.09
N ARG A 75 19.54 -9.13 -6.09
CA ARG A 75 19.16 -10.54 -6.21
C ARG A 75 18.30 -11.01 -5.02
N VAL A 76 17.28 -10.24 -4.71
CA VAL A 76 16.36 -10.59 -3.62
C VAL A 76 15.40 -11.68 -4.10
N ALA A 77 15.38 -12.82 -3.41
CA ALA A 77 14.42 -13.87 -3.68
C ALA A 77 13.06 -13.55 -3.06
N VAL A 78 12.01 -14.01 -3.71
CA VAL A 78 10.61 -13.86 -3.29
C VAL A 78 9.94 -15.23 -3.17
N TRP A 79 8.87 -15.34 -2.38
CA TRP A 79 8.03 -16.53 -2.31
C TRP A 79 6.65 -16.16 -1.79
N VAL A 80 5.67 -17.02 -2.06
CA VAL A 80 4.32 -16.90 -1.54
C VAL A 80 4.08 -17.99 -0.50
N GLU A 81 3.45 -17.61 0.61
CA GLU A 81 2.98 -18.53 1.66
C GLU A 81 1.45 -18.51 1.69
N ARG A 82 0.83 -19.67 1.77
CA ARG A 82 -0.58 -19.83 2.16
C ARG A 82 -0.63 -19.98 3.67
N LEU A 83 -1.45 -19.18 4.31
CA LEU A 83 -1.56 -19.13 5.77
C LEU A 83 -2.93 -19.67 6.20
N ASP A 84 -2.95 -20.40 7.31
CA ASP A 84 -4.19 -20.63 8.03
C ASP A 84 -4.70 -19.27 8.57
N PRO A 85 -5.91 -18.82 8.22
CA PRO A 85 -6.38 -17.50 8.56
C PRO A 85 -6.63 -17.28 10.05
N ARG A 86 -6.79 -18.34 10.84
CA ARG A 86 -7.03 -18.24 12.28
C ARG A 86 -5.76 -18.23 13.11
N THR A 87 -4.82 -19.09 12.74
CA THR A 87 -3.56 -19.31 13.52
C THR A 87 -2.36 -18.62 12.90
N LEU A 88 -2.45 -18.21 11.63
CA LEU A 88 -1.35 -17.69 10.81
C LEU A 88 -0.23 -18.72 10.55
N ALA A 89 -0.48 -19.99 10.81
CA ALA A 89 0.44 -21.07 10.47
C ALA A 89 0.59 -21.18 8.94
N VAL A 90 1.80 -21.49 8.47
CA VAL A 90 2.03 -21.75 7.04
C VAL A 90 1.48 -23.12 6.71
N THR A 91 0.56 -23.18 5.76
CA THR A 91 -0.02 -24.45 5.26
C THR A 91 0.63 -24.91 3.94
N ALA A 92 1.12 -23.96 3.13
CA ALA A 92 1.87 -24.22 1.91
C ALA A 92 2.81 -23.04 1.60
N THR A 93 3.85 -23.31 0.80
CA THR A 93 4.80 -22.27 0.35
C THR A 93 5.38 -22.62 -1.01
N THR A 94 5.59 -21.61 -1.87
CA THR A 94 6.38 -21.82 -3.08
C THR A 94 7.85 -22.08 -2.72
N PRO A 95 8.65 -22.63 -3.65
CA PRO A 95 10.09 -22.48 -3.61
C PRO A 95 10.51 -21.00 -3.54
N ARG A 96 11.80 -20.74 -3.32
CA ARG A 96 12.37 -19.40 -3.50
C ARG A 96 12.40 -19.08 -4.99
N LEU A 97 11.67 -18.03 -5.38
CA LEU A 97 11.55 -17.55 -6.74
C LEU A 97 12.53 -16.42 -6.99
N PRO A 98 13.00 -16.21 -8.24
CA PRO A 98 13.76 -15.02 -8.60
C PRO A 98 12.93 -13.76 -8.38
N GLY A 99 13.56 -12.70 -7.86
CA GLY A 99 12.92 -11.41 -7.66
C GLY A 99 13.74 -10.27 -8.26
N GLY A 100 15.04 -10.18 -7.96
CA GLY A 100 15.91 -9.15 -8.53
C GLY A 100 16.10 -7.95 -7.59
N PRO A 101 16.18 -6.72 -8.15
CA PRO A 101 16.37 -5.51 -7.35
C PRO A 101 15.22 -5.29 -6.36
N PHE A 102 15.56 -4.85 -5.16
CA PHE A 102 14.58 -4.70 -4.09
C PHE A 102 13.76 -3.41 -4.22
N TRP A 103 12.46 -3.59 -4.34
CA TRP A 103 11.40 -2.67 -3.98
C TRP A 103 10.15 -3.51 -3.66
N PRO A 104 9.26 -3.08 -2.75
CA PRO A 104 8.05 -3.86 -2.48
C PRO A 104 7.24 -4.09 -3.75
N GLY A 105 7.06 -5.36 -4.09
CA GLY A 105 6.25 -5.80 -5.22
C GLY A 105 4.79 -6.02 -4.83
N GLY A 106 4.02 -6.60 -5.74
CA GLY A 106 2.60 -6.90 -5.58
C GLY A 106 2.25 -8.37 -5.73
N LEU A 107 1.12 -8.73 -5.14
CA LEU A 107 0.45 -10.02 -5.26
C LEU A 107 -1.02 -9.76 -5.52
N ALA A 108 -1.61 -10.46 -6.47
CA ALA A 108 -3.04 -10.40 -6.71
C ALA A 108 -3.63 -11.77 -7.06
N ALA A 109 -4.91 -11.98 -6.70
CA ALA A 109 -5.72 -13.08 -7.19
C ALA A 109 -6.45 -12.64 -8.46
N HIS A 110 -6.18 -13.31 -9.55
CA HIS A 110 -6.67 -13.02 -10.88
C HIS A 110 -7.97 -13.75 -11.19
N ALA A 111 -8.81 -13.21 -12.09
CA ALA A 111 -10.10 -13.79 -12.47
C ALA A 111 -10.00 -15.22 -13.04
N ASN A 112 -8.85 -15.59 -13.64
CA ASN A 112 -8.60 -16.97 -14.08
C ASN A 112 -8.39 -17.99 -12.95
N GLY A 113 -8.40 -17.55 -11.70
CA GLY A 113 -8.22 -18.36 -10.50
C GLY A 113 -6.78 -18.43 -9.98
N ASP A 114 -5.80 -17.97 -10.74
CA ASP A 114 -4.39 -18.00 -10.37
C ASP A 114 -3.96 -16.78 -9.52
N LEU A 115 -2.79 -16.91 -8.91
CA LEU A 115 -2.11 -15.82 -8.24
C LEU A 115 -1.02 -15.28 -9.14
N HIS A 116 -0.95 -13.96 -9.25
CA HIS A 116 0.13 -13.28 -9.96
C HIS A 116 1.01 -12.50 -8.99
N VAL A 117 2.30 -12.53 -9.22
CA VAL A 117 3.32 -11.81 -8.43
C VAL A 117 4.18 -10.99 -9.38
N VAL A 118 4.39 -9.72 -9.06
CA VAL A 118 5.46 -8.92 -9.66
C VAL A 118 6.35 -8.42 -8.54
N PHE A 119 7.63 -8.78 -8.59
CA PHE A 119 8.60 -8.39 -7.57
C PHE A 119 10.00 -8.23 -8.16
N GLY A 120 10.67 -7.15 -7.83
CA GLY A 120 11.95 -6.82 -8.45
C GLY A 120 11.78 -6.69 -9.95
N CYS A 121 12.55 -7.42 -10.74
CA CYS A 121 12.40 -7.48 -12.20
C CYS A 121 11.81 -8.80 -12.71
N TRP A 122 10.97 -9.45 -11.91
CA TRP A 122 10.33 -10.73 -12.28
C TRP A 122 8.82 -10.70 -12.10
N ALA A 123 8.11 -11.36 -13.00
CA ALA A 123 6.71 -11.72 -12.92
C ALA A 123 6.56 -13.24 -12.74
N HIS A 124 5.60 -13.67 -11.93
CA HIS A 124 5.30 -15.10 -11.71
C HIS A 124 3.79 -15.31 -11.75
N ARG A 125 3.38 -16.45 -12.32
CA ARG A 125 2.02 -16.99 -12.25
C ARG A 125 2.05 -18.27 -11.44
N LEU A 126 1.17 -18.38 -10.46
CA LEU A 126 1.09 -19.50 -9.51
C LEU A 126 -0.34 -20.03 -9.50
N THR A 127 -0.50 -21.34 -9.36
CA THR A 127 -1.81 -21.89 -8.99
C THR A 127 -2.18 -21.51 -7.55
N PRO A 128 -3.44 -21.65 -7.12
CA PRO A 128 -3.82 -21.48 -5.71
C PRO A 128 -3.11 -22.46 -4.74
N ASP A 129 -2.64 -23.59 -5.26
CA ASP A 129 -1.84 -24.57 -4.51
C ASP A 129 -0.34 -24.23 -4.51
N LEU A 130 0.01 -23.04 -5.02
CA LEU A 130 1.35 -22.47 -5.07
C LEU A 130 2.34 -23.22 -5.99
N GLU A 131 1.85 -23.92 -6.99
CA GLU A 131 2.67 -24.43 -8.09
C GLU A 131 3.02 -23.29 -9.05
N VAL A 132 4.27 -23.24 -9.50
CA VAL A 132 4.74 -22.24 -10.46
C VAL A 132 4.31 -22.65 -11.85
N VAL A 133 3.41 -21.88 -12.47
CA VAL A 133 2.92 -22.11 -13.84
C VAL A 133 3.80 -21.39 -14.85
N ALA A 134 4.18 -20.15 -14.56
CA ALA A 134 5.05 -19.36 -15.41
C ALA A 134 5.93 -18.42 -14.57
N ALA A 135 7.11 -18.13 -15.10
CA ALA A 135 8.01 -17.13 -14.53
C ALA A 135 8.72 -16.40 -15.68
N ARG A 136 8.80 -15.08 -15.57
CA ARG A 136 9.42 -14.24 -16.60
C ARG A 136 10.25 -13.12 -16.01
N GLU A 137 11.45 -12.91 -16.54
CA GLU A 137 12.23 -11.71 -16.30
C GLU A 137 11.67 -10.55 -17.13
N LEU A 138 11.44 -9.42 -16.48
CA LEU A 138 10.87 -8.24 -17.09
C LEU A 138 11.95 -7.42 -17.82
N PRO A 139 11.60 -6.60 -18.84
CA PRO A 139 12.57 -5.99 -19.75
C PRO A 139 13.66 -5.13 -19.10
N GLN A 140 13.32 -4.42 -17.99
CA GLN A 140 14.28 -3.54 -17.34
C GLN A 140 14.89 -4.22 -16.11
N PRO A 141 16.22 -4.15 -15.90
CA PRO A 141 16.91 -4.68 -14.70
C PRO A 141 16.72 -3.76 -13.48
N ARG A 142 15.57 -3.10 -13.38
CA ARG A 142 15.15 -2.21 -12.29
C ARG A 142 13.96 -2.82 -11.56
N PRO A 143 13.66 -2.40 -10.31
CA PRO A 143 12.49 -2.93 -9.62
C PRO A 143 11.20 -2.48 -10.29
N TYR A 144 10.25 -3.40 -10.41
CA TYR A 144 8.87 -3.12 -10.78
C TYR A 144 8.03 -2.98 -9.51
N ASN A 145 7.25 -1.91 -9.45
CA ASN A 145 6.51 -1.55 -8.25
C ASN A 145 5.05 -2.03 -8.33
N SER A 146 4.83 -3.34 -8.13
CA SER A 146 3.50 -3.95 -8.20
C SER A 146 2.92 -3.96 -9.63
N PHE A 147 1.63 -4.20 -9.75
CA PHE A 147 0.89 -4.25 -11.01
C PHE A 147 -0.61 -4.03 -10.77
N VAL A 148 -1.34 -3.74 -11.83
CA VAL A 148 -2.81 -3.75 -11.88
C VAL A 148 -3.27 -4.74 -12.95
N VAL A 149 -4.49 -5.26 -12.79
CA VAL A 149 -5.14 -6.16 -13.76
C VAL A 149 -6.29 -5.39 -14.41
N LEU A 150 -6.34 -5.40 -15.74
CA LEU A 150 -7.40 -4.79 -16.52
C LEU A 150 -8.66 -5.69 -16.56
N ASP A 151 -9.77 -5.16 -17.03
CA ASP A 151 -11.04 -5.91 -17.14
C ASP A 151 -10.93 -7.14 -18.05
N GLY A 152 -10.07 -7.09 -19.06
CA GLY A 152 -9.77 -8.23 -19.95
C GLY A 152 -8.85 -9.28 -19.32
N GLY A 153 -8.25 -8.97 -18.18
CA GLY A 153 -7.31 -9.84 -17.47
C GLY A 153 -5.84 -9.51 -17.71
N GLU A 154 -5.50 -8.58 -18.58
CA GLU A 154 -4.12 -8.21 -18.85
C GLU A 154 -3.47 -7.60 -17.62
N LEU A 155 -2.19 -7.93 -17.39
CA LEU A 155 -1.40 -7.38 -16.28
C LEU A 155 -0.66 -6.14 -16.76
N VAL A 156 -0.82 -5.02 -16.08
CA VAL A 156 -0.04 -3.82 -16.35
C VAL A 156 0.90 -3.54 -15.20
N THR A 157 2.17 -3.50 -15.47
CA THR A 157 3.22 -3.20 -14.50
C THR A 157 4.18 -2.15 -15.02
N LYS A 158 4.94 -1.57 -14.15
CA LYS A 158 5.86 -0.49 -14.49
C LYS A 158 7.14 -0.61 -13.65
N ASP A 159 8.29 -0.38 -14.29
CA ASP A 159 9.53 -0.24 -13.56
C ASP A 159 9.62 1.10 -12.82
N CYS A 160 10.48 1.16 -11.85
CA CYS A 160 10.82 2.40 -11.17
C CYS A 160 12.33 2.47 -10.89
N ASP A 161 12.91 3.67 -10.97
CA ASP A 161 14.30 3.92 -10.59
C ASP A 161 14.39 4.20 -9.09
N ALA A 162 13.89 3.26 -8.28
CA ALA A 162 13.96 3.38 -6.82
C ALA A 162 15.38 3.09 -6.31
N PRO A 163 15.88 3.87 -5.34
CA PRO A 163 15.19 4.95 -4.64
C PRO A 163 15.38 6.34 -5.26
N PHE A 164 15.89 6.48 -6.47
CA PHE A 164 16.37 7.77 -6.99
C PHE A 164 15.36 8.50 -7.89
N GLY A 165 14.52 7.78 -8.64
CA GLY A 165 13.51 8.37 -9.51
C GLY A 165 14.06 9.36 -10.54
N ARG A 166 15.18 9.02 -11.20
CA ARG A 166 15.85 9.89 -12.17
C ARG A 166 15.55 9.52 -13.61
N GLU A 167 15.44 8.21 -13.85
CA GLU A 167 15.19 7.68 -15.18
C GLU A 167 13.70 7.55 -15.46
N PRO A 168 13.23 7.95 -16.65
CA PRO A 168 11.86 7.70 -17.07
C PRO A 168 11.46 6.24 -16.91
N SER A 169 10.24 6.01 -16.45
CA SER A 169 9.70 4.67 -16.25
C SER A 169 9.12 4.09 -17.54
N GLU A 170 9.17 2.77 -17.67
CA GLU A 170 8.54 2.03 -18.75
C GLU A 170 7.37 1.20 -18.20
N VAL A 171 6.23 1.29 -18.88
CA VAL A 171 5.00 0.57 -18.53
C VAL A 171 4.86 -0.61 -19.49
N SER A 172 4.78 -1.81 -18.95
CA SER A 172 4.61 -3.06 -19.70
C SER A 172 3.22 -3.62 -19.51
N ILE A 173 2.62 -4.15 -20.57
CA ILE A 173 1.39 -4.94 -20.53
C ILE A 173 1.72 -6.38 -20.86
N LEU A 174 1.22 -7.31 -20.04
CA LEU A 174 1.56 -8.73 -20.12
C LEU A 174 0.30 -9.58 -20.30
N ASP A 175 0.42 -10.64 -21.09
CA ASP A 175 -0.55 -11.71 -21.16
C ASP A 175 -0.62 -12.44 -19.81
N PRO A 176 -1.80 -12.61 -19.19
CA PRO A 176 -1.91 -13.24 -17.87
C PRO A 176 -1.61 -14.74 -17.87
N GLY A 177 -1.68 -15.41 -19.00
CA GLY A 177 -1.41 -16.83 -19.16
C GLY A 177 0.07 -17.16 -19.27
N THR A 178 0.77 -16.43 -20.12
CA THR A 178 2.16 -16.68 -20.50
C THR A 178 3.15 -15.72 -19.87
N LEU A 179 2.69 -14.59 -19.37
CA LEU A 179 3.48 -13.42 -18.90
C LEU A 179 4.32 -12.77 -20.02
N GLU A 180 4.04 -13.10 -21.28
CA GLU A 180 4.68 -12.45 -22.42
C GLU A 180 4.19 -10.99 -22.57
N PRO A 181 5.05 -10.02 -22.91
CA PRO A 181 4.59 -8.70 -23.29
C PRO A 181 3.69 -8.75 -24.50
N LEU A 182 2.52 -8.13 -24.42
CA LEU A 182 1.58 -8.02 -25.55
C LEU A 182 2.04 -6.99 -26.58
N ALA A 183 2.81 -5.99 -26.16
CA ALA A 183 3.37 -4.95 -26.99
C ALA A 183 4.70 -4.46 -26.42
N PRO A 184 5.49 -3.68 -27.20
CA PRO A 184 6.63 -2.94 -26.66
C PRO A 184 6.21 -2.05 -25.47
N ALA A 185 7.08 -1.94 -24.45
CA ALA A 185 6.79 -1.12 -23.29
C ALA A 185 6.61 0.36 -23.66
N LEU A 186 5.61 0.99 -23.05
CA LEU A 186 5.37 2.42 -23.21
C LEU A 186 6.30 3.20 -22.27
N ARG A 187 7.15 4.06 -22.82
CA ARG A 187 8.02 4.93 -22.02
C ARG A 187 7.28 6.19 -21.61
N LEU A 188 7.20 6.44 -20.30
CA LEU A 188 6.66 7.68 -19.76
C LEU A 188 7.65 8.84 -20.01
N PRO A 189 7.17 10.09 -20.08
CA PRO A 189 8.04 11.25 -20.26
C PRO A 189 8.98 11.52 -19.08
N GLU A 190 8.64 11.03 -17.88
CA GLU A 190 9.39 11.27 -16.65
C GLU A 190 9.40 10.04 -15.72
N PRO A 191 10.23 10.05 -14.66
CA PRO A 191 10.22 8.98 -13.66
C PRO A 191 8.87 8.86 -12.94
N SER A 192 8.48 7.63 -12.61
CA SER A 192 7.30 7.32 -11.80
C SER A 192 7.66 6.26 -10.77
N ILE A 193 7.59 6.61 -9.48
CA ILE A 193 7.92 5.70 -8.37
C ILE A 193 6.65 5.05 -7.81
N ALA A 194 5.54 5.79 -7.80
CA ALA A 194 4.25 5.33 -7.33
C ALA A 194 3.79 4.03 -8.01
N ARG A 195 2.97 3.25 -7.34
CA ARG A 195 2.26 2.13 -7.97
C ARG A 195 1.24 2.66 -8.96
N LEU A 196 0.89 1.83 -9.90
CA LEU A 196 -0.20 2.10 -10.84
C LEU A 196 -1.55 1.95 -10.13
N SER A 197 -2.55 2.69 -10.61
CA SER A 197 -3.95 2.46 -10.30
C SER A 197 -4.76 2.34 -11.58
N SER A 198 -5.94 1.74 -11.53
CA SER A 198 -6.76 1.49 -12.70
C SER A 198 -8.25 1.49 -12.35
N ASP A 199 -9.09 1.85 -13.30
CA ASP A 199 -10.55 1.61 -13.23
C ASP A 199 -10.98 0.34 -13.98
N GLY A 200 -10.00 -0.42 -14.49
CA GLY A 200 -10.21 -1.65 -15.27
C GLY A 200 -9.98 -1.49 -16.77
N GLN A 201 -10.09 -0.29 -17.31
CA GLN A 201 -9.90 0.01 -18.76
C GLN A 201 -8.76 1.00 -18.98
N THR A 202 -8.50 1.82 -18.01
CA THR A 202 -7.45 2.84 -18.05
C THR A 202 -6.49 2.66 -16.88
N VAL A 203 -5.27 3.13 -17.05
CA VAL A 203 -4.22 3.05 -16.02
C VAL A 203 -3.72 4.45 -15.72
N ILE A 204 -3.59 4.76 -14.44
CA ILE A 204 -3.05 6.02 -13.96
C ILE A 204 -1.63 5.80 -13.44
N ALA A 205 -0.69 6.60 -13.92
CA ALA A 205 0.68 6.64 -13.44
C ALA A 205 1.02 8.05 -12.94
N VAL A 206 1.50 8.15 -11.71
CA VAL A 206 1.95 9.42 -11.11
C VAL A 206 3.44 9.56 -11.35
N GLY A 207 3.82 10.53 -12.17
CA GLY A 207 5.22 10.90 -12.40
C GLY A 207 5.75 11.86 -11.32
N THR A 208 6.90 12.47 -11.55
CA THR A 208 7.50 13.41 -10.59
C THR A 208 6.84 14.79 -10.59
N THR A 209 6.23 15.20 -11.69
CA THR A 209 5.58 16.50 -11.85
C THR A 209 4.23 16.42 -12.57
N THR A 210 3.90 15.29 -13.16
CA THR A 210 2.74 15.10 -14.03
C THR A 210 2.06 13.77 -13.69
N VAL A 211 0.74 13.74 -13.76
CA VAL A 211 -0.03 12.50 -13.72
C VAL A 211 -0.38 12.10 -15.14
N PHE A 212 -0.22 10.84 -15.47
CA PHE A 212 -0.43 10.28 -16.79
C PHE A 212 -1.63 9.35 -16.81
N TRP A 213 -2.45 9.48 -17.86
CA TRP A 213 -3.55 8.59 -18.16
C TRP A 213 -3.18 7.72 -19.33
N LEU A 214 -3.24 6.41 -19.15
CA LEU A 214 -2.91 5.42 -20.17
C LEU A 214 -4.19 4.68 -20.56
N ARG A 215 -4.51 4.66 -21.85
CA ARG A 215 -5.66 3.94 -22.39
C ARG A 215 -5.20 2.61 -22.95
N PHE A 216 -5.92 1.56 -22.65
CA PHE A 216 -5.67 0.26 -23.25
C PHE A 216 -6.44 0.14 -24.58
N ASP A 217 -5.71 -0.03 -25.68
CA ASP A 217 -6.27 -0.43 -26.96
C ASP A 217 -6.26 -1.96 -27.05
N ALA A 218 -7.40 -2.58 -26.77
CA ALA A 218 -7.54 -4.03 -26.77
C ALA A 218 -7.34 -4.65 -28.18
N ALA A 219 -7.62 -3.92 -29.26
CA ALA A 219 -7.44 -4.40 -30.61
C ALA A 219 -5.95 -4.45 -30.99
N ALA A 220 -5.18 -3.48 -30.54
CA ALA A 220 -3.73 -3.41 -30.74
C ALA A 220 -2.92 -4.12 -29.64
N GLY A 221 -3.55 -4.48 -28.52
CA GLY A 221 -2.90 -5.09 -27.37
C GLY A 221 -1.88 -4.17 -26.68
N ARG A 222 -2.06 -2.85 -26.76
CA ARG A 222 -1.07 -1.89 -26.26
C ARG A 222 -1.69 -0.79 -25.41
N LEU A 223 -0.83 -0.11 -24.67
CA LEU A 223 -1.18 1.12 -23.93
C LEU A 223 -0.79 2.35 -24.75
N ASP A 224 -1.68 3.31 -24.82
CA ASP A 224 -1.45 4.62 -25.42
C ASP A 224 -1.56 5.72 -24.37
N LEU A 225 -0.65 6.69 -24.42
CA LEU A 225 -0.66 7.84 -23.52
C LEU A 225 -1.72 8.84 -23.98
N ASP A 226 -2.60 9.24 -23.09
CA ASP A 226 -3.54 10.34 -23.33
C ASP A 226 -2.78 11.68 -23.25
N GLU A 227 -2.58 12.29 -24.41
CA GLU A 227 -1.82 13.54 -24.54
C GLU A 227 -2.58 14.72 -23.98
N ASP A 228 -3.92 14.65 -23.94
CA ASP A 228 -4.79 15.75 -23.50
C ASP A 228 -5.01 15.74 -21.99
N TRP A 229 -4.86 14.58 -21.33
CA TRP A 229 -5.04 14.45 -19.88
C TRP A 229 -3.68 14.33 -19.17
N ARG A 230 -3.10 15.47 -18.80
CA ARG A 230 -1.78 15.56 -18.15
C ARG A 230 -1.77 16.63 -17.07
N PRO A 231 -2.54 16.46 -15.98
CA PRO A 231 -2.53 17.44 -14.90
C PRO A 231 -1.14 17.52 -14.28
N ARG A 232 -0.62 18.74 -14.25
CA ARG A 232 0.67 19.03 -13.60
C ARG A 232 0.46 19.34 -12.13
N TYR A 233 1.38 18.85 -11.31
CA TYR A 233 1.41 19.10 -9.88
C TYR A 233 2.87 19.29 -9.43
N GLY A 234 3.05 19.79 -8.20
CA GLY A 234 4.40 19.94 -7.65
C GLY A 234 5.18 21.08 -8.28
N PRO A 235 5.61 22.05 -7.48
CA PRO A 235 6.18 23.28 -7.99
C PRO A 235 7.67 23.19 -8.34
N VAL A 236 8.39 22.13 -7.97
CA VAL A 236 9.86 22.09 -8.08
C VAL A 236 10.31 20.76 -8.68
N ALA A 237 10.78 20.82 -9.91
CA ALA A 237 11.41 19.66 -10.57
C ALA A 237 12.54 19.06 -9.73
N GLY A 238 12.54 17.73 -9.59
CA GLY A 238 13.56 16.97 -8.86
C GLY A 238 13.41 16.96 -7.34
N ARG A 239 12.34 17.55 -6.79
CA ARG A 239 12.02 17.48 -5.36
C ARG A 239 10.55 17.12 -5.19
N GLY A 240 10.32 16.05 -4.47
CA GLY A 240 9.00 15.48 -4.29
C GLY A 240 8.52 14.72 -5.53
N TYR A 241 7.58 13.87 -5.30
CA TYR A 241 6.82 13.11 -6.29
C TYR A 241 5.53 12.67 -5.60
N GLY A 242 4.54 12.33 -6.40
CA GLY A 242 3.31 11.75 -5.89
C GLY A 242 3.45 10.27 -5.64
N TRP A 243 2.58 9.79 -4.78
CA TRP A 243 2.42 8.39 -4.48
C TRP A 243 1.19 7.80 -5.17
N ASP A 244 0.85 6.58 -4.83
CA ASP A 244 -0.16 5.76 -5.46
C ASP A 244 -1.49 6.53 -5.58
N PRO A 245 -2.06 6.68 -6.78
CA PRO A 245 -3.28 7.44 -6.96
C PRO A 245 -4.52 6.64 -6.58
N VAL A 246 -5.52 7.31 -6.07
CA VAL A 246 -6.87 6.78 -5.84
C VAL A 246 -7.78 7.23 -6.97
N VAL A 247 -8.40 6.29 -7.66
CA VAL A 247 -9.27 6.56 -8.83
C VAL A 247 -10.72 6.48 -8.40
N THR A 248 -11.41 7.61 -8.39
CA THR A 248 -12.87 7.70 -8.17
C THR A 248 -13.61 7.80 -9.51
N ASP A 249 -14.93 7.92 -9.49
CA ASP A 249 -15.69 8.08 -10.73
C ASP A 249 -15.48 9.46 -11.38
N GLU A 250 -15.20 10.51 -10.59
CA GLU A 250 -15.06 11.88 -11.04
C GLU A 250 -13.63 12.41 -10.97
N HIS A 251 -12.80 11.93 -10.04
CA HIS A 251 -11.48 12.47 -9.73
C HIS A 251 -10.42 11.38 -9.63
N VAL A 252 -9.19 11.80 -9.79
CA VAL A 252 -7.99 11.09 -9.35
C VAL A 252 -7.39 11.87 -8.19
N PHE A 253 -7.16 11.22 -7.04
CA PHE A 253 -6.51 11.80 -5.87
C PHE A 253 -5.14 11.18 -5.66
N TRP A 254 -4.16 11.96 -5.21
CA TRP A 254 -2.85 11.47 -4.80
C TRP A 254 -2.24 12.39 -3.74
N MET A 255 -1.32 11.86 -2.96
CA MET A 255 -0.52 12.66 -2.04
C MET A 255 0.88 12.84 -2.59
N ASP A 256 1.49 13.97 -2.34
CA ASP A 256 2.91 14.15 -2.59
C ASP A 256 3.75 13.78 -1.36
N ASN A 257 5.06 13.88 -1.50
CA ASN A 257 6.03 13.51 -0.48
C ASN A 257 6.62 14.73 0.25
N GLY A 258 6.03 15.91 0.16
CA GLY A 258 6.52 17.11 0.81
C GLY A 258 7.96 17.49 0.43
N ARG A 259 8.42 17.18 -0.79
CA ARG A 259 9.78 17.41 -1.33
C ARG A 259 10.88 16.55 -0.72
N ASN A 260 10.55 15.41 -0.14
CA ASN A 260 11.54 14.50 0.44
C ASN A 260 12.09 13.48 -0.55
N ALA A 261 13.21 12.86 -0.19
CA ALA A 261 13.72 11.68 -0.87
C ALA A 261 12.84 10.45 -0.56
N VAL A 262 12.76 9.53 -1.51
CA VAL A 262 11.90 8.34 -1.53
C VAL A 262 11.90 7.48 -0.26
N ASP A 263 12.95 7.42 0.48
CA ASP A 263 13.12 6.47 1.57
C ASP A 263 12.67 6.98 2.95
N ARG A 264 11.95 8.09 3.01
CA ARG A 264 11.60 8.75 4.26
C ARG A 264 10.09 8.79 4.48
N THR A 265 9.59 7.74 5.07
CA THR A 265 8.14 7.48 5.22
C THR A 265 7.67 7.35 6.68
N MET A 266 8.58 7.49 7.64
CA MET A 266 8.25 7.36 9.05
C MET A 266 8.00 8.71 9.71
N VAL A 267 7.16 8.75 10.72
CA VAL A 267 6.90 9.95 11.53
C VAL A 267 8.18 10.64 11.96
N GLY A 268 8.22 11.95 11.82
CA GLY A 268 9.39 12.79 12.12
C GLY A 268 10.55 12.59 11.14
N SER A 269 10.36 11.94 10.01
CA SER A 269 11.43 11.66 9.06
C SER A 269 11.53 12.64 7.90
N GLY A 270 10.61 13.56 7.76
CA GLY A 270 10.67 14.64 6.79
C GLY A 270 11.98 15.45 6.91
N ALA A 271 12.53 15.85 5.79
CA ALA A 271 13.84 16.50 5.71
C ALA A 271 13.85 17.85 4.99
N ASP A 272 12.80 18.16 4.26
CA ASP A 272 12.63 19.44 3.55
C ASP A 272 11.50 20.26 4.16
N HIS A 273 11.50 21.57 3.91
CA HIS A 273 10.53 22.53 4.47
C HIS A 273 9.13 22.44 3.83
N GLY A 274 8.93 21.66 2.77
CA GLY A 274 7.63 21.55 2.11
C GLY A 274 6.61 20.77 2.96
N PRO A 275 5.36 21.27 3.11
CA PRO A 275 4.25 20.51 3.64
C PRO A 275 3.84 19.41 2.64
N VAL A 276 3.30 18.30 3.15
CA VAL A 276 2.62 17.29 2.32
C VAL A 276 1.28 17.82 1.87
N GLN A 277 0.96 17.62 0.61
CA GLN A 277 -0.31 18.02 0.02
C GLN A 277 -1.12 16.83 -0.48
N LEU A 278 -2.43 16.92 -0.32
CA LEU A 278 -3.39 16.12 -1.04
C LEU A 278 -3.73 16.86 -2.34
N TRP A 279 -3.50 16.18 -3.47
CA TRP A 279 -3.78 16.67 -4.81
C TRP A 279 -4.97 15.95 -5.42
N TRP A 280 -5.70 16.63 -6.33
CA TRP A 280 -6.72 15.98 -7.15
C TRP A 280 -6.89 16.67 -8.49
N ALA A 281 -7.33 15.89 -9.47
CA ALA A 281 -7.70 16.36 -10.81
C ALA A 281 -8.98 15.65 -11.26
N ARG A 282 -9.78 16.33 -12.09
CA ARG A 282 -10.97 15.73 -12.70
C ARG A 282 -10.58 14.72 -13.78
N ARG A 283 -11.32 13.63 -13.85
CA ARG A 283 -11.09 12.57 -14.86
C ARG A 283 -11.50 13.01 -16.26
N ASP A 284 -12.44 13.92 -16.40
CA ASP A 284 -12.89 14.45 -17.69
C ASP A 284 -11.92 15.44 -18.33
N GLY A 285 -10.79 15.73 -17.70
CA GLY A 285 -9.78 16.67 -18.17
C GLY A 285 -10.15 18.13 -18.03
N SER A 286 -11.30 18.44 -17.44
CA SER A 286 -11.68 19.82 -17.19
C SER A 286 -10.94 20.40 -15.98
N GLY A 287 -10.20 21.47 -16.20
CA GLY A 287 -9.50 22.19 -15.15
C GLY A 287 -8.09 21.68 -14.85
N GLU A 288 -7.41 22.41 -14.00
CA GLU A 288 -6.06 22.11 -13.52
C GLU A 288 -6.10 21.23 -12.27
N ALA A 289 -4.98 20.59 -11.94
CA ALA A 289 -4.82 19.92 -10.66
C ALA A 289 -4.93 20.91 -9.50
N ARG A 290 -5.68 20.53 -8.48
CA ARG A 290 -5.86 21.31 -7.24
C ARG A 290 -5.17 20.62 -6.08
N SER A 291 -4.88 21.36 -5.02
CA SER A 291 -4.30 20.78 -3.81
C SER A 291 -4.76 21.46 -2.54
N THR A 292 -4.59 20.74 -1.43
CA THR A 292 -4.72 21.27 -0.07
C THR A 292 -3.63 20.70 0.81
N GLU A 293 -3.12 21.48 1.74
CA GLU A 293 -2.14 21.05 2.72
C GLU A 293 -2.80 20.08 3.74
N ILE A 294 -2.12 18.98 4.05
CA ILE A 294 -2.65 18.00 5.02
C ILE A 294 -2.42 18.51 6.43
N SER A 295 -1.19 18.74 6.85
CA SER A 295 -0.86 19.30 8.17
C SER A 295 -0.64 20.80 8.15
N GLY A 296 -0.24 21.37 7.02
CA GLY A 296 0.22 22.76 6.90
C GLY A 296 1.58 23.01 7.55
N LEU A 297 2.25 21.96 8.02
CA LEU A 297 3.52 22.05 8.73
C LEU A 297 4.70 21.69 7.82
N PRO A 298 5.89 22.30 8.04
CA PRO A 298 7.10 21.91 7.33
C PRO A 298 7.55 20.50 7.73
N TYR A 299 8.46 19.91 6.95
CA TYR A 299 9.02 18.57 7.17
C TYR A 299 7.99 17.44 7.08
N GLY A 300 6.94 17.64 6.30
CA GLY A 300 5.97 16.60 5.98
C GLY A 300 6.60 15.48 5.16
N THR A 301 6.07 14.28 5.27
CA THR A 301 6.44 13.13 4.43
C THR A 301 5.31 12.11 4.39
N GLU A 302 5.16 11.48 3.24
CA GLU A 302 4.19 10.42 2.98
C GLU A 302 4.73 9.42 1.94
N SER A 303 4.13 8.23 1.87
CA SER A 303 4.53 7.19 0.91
C SER A 303 3.42 6.28 0.40
N ASN A 304 2.19 6.48 0.82
CA ASN A 304 1.08 5.56 0.52
C ASN A 304 -0.15 6.36 0.08
N PRO A 305 -1.16 5.72 -0.55
CA PRO A 305 -2.34 6.43 -1.04
C PRO A 305 -3.21 6.99 0.09
N PRO A 306 -4.02 8.02 -0.19
CA PRO A 306 -5.18 8.34 0.64
C PRO A 306 -6.21 7.22 0.56
N ALA A 307 -7.22 7.20 1.45
CA ALA A 307 -8.32 6.26 1.37
C ALA A 307 -9.62 6.97 0.98
N TRP A 308 -10.48 6.27 0.22
CA TRP A 308 -11.71 6.83 -0.34
C TRP A 308 -12.96 6.05 0.06
N ASP A 309 -13.93 6.73 0.70
CA ASP A 309 -15.29 6.21 0.89
C ASP A 309 -16.19 6.66 -0.27
N PRO A 310 -16.57 5.75 -1.19
CA PRO A 310 -17.40 6.10 -2.33
C PRO A 310 -18.84 6.43 -1.93
N ALA A 311 -19.34 5.84 -0.84
CA ALA A 311 -20.71 6.03 -0.40
C ALA A 311 -20.98 7.43 0.19
N ARG A 312 -20.00 7.97 0.94
CA ARG A 312 -20.11 9.29 1.60
C ARG A 312 -19.29 10.37 0.92
N ARG A 313 -18.49 9.98 -0.09
CA ARG A 313 -17.56 10.86 -0.78
C ARG A 313 -16.55 11.49 0.20
N ILE A 314 -15.97 10.65 1.07
CA ILE A 314 -14.98 11.09 2.04
C ILE A 314 -13.60 10.62 1.58
N ILE A 315 -12.63 11.55 1.53
CA ILE A 315 -11.22 11.26 1.33
C ILE A 315 -10.49 11.44 2.66
N VAL A 316 -9.65 10.46 3.01
CA VAL A 316 -8.80 10.50 4.20
C VAL A 316 -7.35 10.49 3.77
N ALA A 317 -6.60 11.49 4.21
CA ALA A 317 -5.17 11.62 3.92
C ALA A 317 -4.38 11.93 5.19
N TYR A 318 -3.07 11.78 5.13
CA TYR A 318 -2.23 11.93 6.30
C TYR A 318 -0.82 12.43 5.97
N ASP A 319 -0.21 13.07 6.95
CA ASP A 319 1.18 13.52 6.94
C ASP A 319 1.94 12.74 8.01
N ALA A 320 2.64 11.69 7.61
CA ALA A 320 3.42 10.84 8.50
C ALA A 320 4.59 11.59 9.17
N GLY A 321 5.14 12.59 8.50
CA GLY A 321 6.21 13.43 9.04
C GLY A 321 5.77 14.23 10.25
N ASN A 322 4.56 14.76 10.22
CA ASN A 322 3.98 15.61 11.25
C ASN A 322 2.93 14.92 12.12
N ALA A 323 2.68 13.64 11.89
CA ALA A 323 1.69 12.86 12.65
C ALA A 323 0.29 13.48 12.60
N THR A 324 -0.17 13.82 11.43
CA THR A 324 -1.51 14.37 11.20
C THR A 324 -2.31 13.43 10.31
N LEU A 325 -3.52 13.11 10.71
CA LEU A 325 -4.53 12.39 9.93
C LEU A 325 -5.72 13.32 9.74
N ARG A 326 -6.25 13.40 8.51
CA ARG A 326 -7.31 14.36 8.18
C ARG A 326 -8.30 13.79 7.18
N ALA A 327 -9.57 14.19 7.31
CA ALA A 327 -10.63 13.82 6.39
C ALA A 327 -11.36 15.02 5.82
N TRP A 328 -11.80 14.86 4.57
CA TRP A 328 -12.63 15.85 3.87
C TRP A 328 -13.79 15.15 3.17
N ARG A 329 -14.90 15.87 3.04
CA ARG A 329 -15.98 15.48 2.14
C ARG A 329 -15.80 16.15 0.79
N VAL A 330 -15.90 15.40 -0.28
CA VAL A 330 -15.80 15.91 -1.65
C VAL A 330 -17.16 16.44 -2.09
N ARG A 331 -17.20 17.73 -2.47
CA ARG A 331 -18.39 18.44 -2.95
C ARG A 331 -18.10 19.05 -4.33
N GLY A 332 -18.46 18.33 -5.41
CA GLY A 332 -17.96 18.72 -6.74
C GLY A 332 -16.43 18.70 -6.74
N ASP A 333 -15.81 19.84 -7.03
CA ASP A 333 -14.34 19.98 -7.04
C ASP A 333 -13.75 20.51 -5.72
N ASP A 334 -14.56 20.75 -4.71
CA ASP A 334 -14.13 21.33 -3.44
C ASP A 334 -14.03 20.26 -2.35
N LEU A 335 -13.09 20.46 -1.43
CA LEU A 335 -12.89 19.64 -0.25
C LEU A 335 -13.40 20.36 1.00
N GLU A 336 -14.53 19.89 1.55
CA GLU A 336 -15.09 20.37 2.81
C GLU A 336 -14.42 19.64 3.97
N PRO A 337 -13.67 20.33 4.86
CA PRO A 337 -13.03 19.70 6.02
C PRO A 337 -14.07 19.04 6.93
N LEU A 338 -13.83 17.78 7.33
CA LEU A 338 -14.67 17.07 8.30
C LEU A 338 -14.03 17.04 9.67
N TRP A 339 -12.84 16.49 9.77
CA TRP A 339 -12.08 16.39 11.03
C TRP A 339 -10.58 16.29 10.75
N HIS A 340 -9.78 16.52 11.79
CA HIS A 340 -8.35 16.29 11.79
C HIS A 340 -7.90 15.74 13.15
N ARG A 341 -6.79 15.00 13.14
CA ARG A 341 -6.14 14.40 14.31
C ARG A 341 -4.67 14.76 14.30
N ASP A 342 -4.26 15.63 15.20
CA ASP A 342 -2.85 15.92 15.45
C ASP A 342 -2.28 14.95 16.48
N GLY A 343 -1.00 14.63 16.35
CA GLY A 343 -0.33 13.64 17.19
C GLY A 343 -0.71 12.19 16.89
N PHE A 344 -1.42 11.94 15.79
CA PHE A 344 -1.78 10.63 15.30
C PHE A 344 -0.73 10.14 14.29
N ALA A 345 0.14 9.24 14.73
CA ALA A 345 1.36 8.84 14.03
C ALA A 345 1.11 7.72 13.02
N HIS A 346 0.32 7.98 11.99
CA HIS A 346 0.04 7.05 10.90
C HIS A 346 1.11 7.12 9.81
N ALA A 347 1.49 5.98 9.25
CA ALA A 347 2.40 5.89 8.11
C ALA A 347 2.17 4.64 7.24
N GLY A 348 1.09 3.90 7.44
CA GLY A 348 0.75 2.69 6.70
C GLY A 348 -0.37 2.92 5.69
N HIS A 349 -0.91 1.83 5.18
CA HIS A 349 -2.13 1.86 4.38
C HIS A 349 -3.36 1.86 5.27
N LEU A 350 -4.42 2.50 4.82
CA LEU A 350 -5.70 2.61 5.50
C LEU A 350 -6.67 1.54 4.99
N ILE A 351 -7.56 1.05 5.87
CA ILE A 351 -8.72 0.25 5.44
C ILE A 351 -9.98 1.01 5.86
N LEU A 352 -10.91 1.13 4.92
CA LEU A 352 -12.22 1.75 5.12
C LEU A 352 -13.32 0.71 5.05
N HIS A 353 -14.22 0.76 6.00
CA HIS A 353 -15.49 0.01 5.96
C HIS A 353 -16.66 1.01 5.95
N PRO A 354 -17.17 1.36 4.75
CA PRO A 354 -18.24 2.34 4.61
C PRO A 354 -19.51 1.96 5.36
N ASP A 355 -19.90 0.70 5.37
CA ASP A 355 -21.16 0.22 5.98
C ASP A 355 -21.18 0.42 7.51
N THR A 356 -20.05 0.16 8.18
CA THR A 356 -19.90 0.31 9.63
C THR A 356 -19.31 1.66 10.04
N ARG A 357 -18.98 2.51 9.06
CA ARG A 357 -18.31 3.82 9.24
C ARG A 357 -17.00 3.69 10.02
N GLU A 358 -16.21 2.70 9.67
CA GLU A 358 -14.95 2.42 10.34
C GLU A 358 -13.77 2.72 9.44
N LEU A 359 -12.81 3.47 9.99
CA LEU A 359 -11.51 3.69 9.42
C LEU A 359 -10.48 2.97 10.28
N ILE A 360 -9.74 2.04 9.67
CA ILE A 360 -8.68 1.30 10.34
C ILE A 360 -7.34 1.92 9.98
N ALA A 361 -6.61 2.33 10.99
CA ALA A 361 -5.33 3.00 10.88
C ALA A 361 -4.33 2.45 11.90
N GLN A 362 -3.05 2.79 11.74
CA GLN A 362 -2.02 2.57 12.75
C GLN A 362 -1.70 3.90 13.45
N ASP A 363 -1.34 3.83 14.73
CA ASP A 363 -0.87 4.97 15.51
C ASP A 363 0.38 4.58 16.30
N PHE A 364 1.53 5.11 15.92
CA PHE A 364 2.78 4.82 16.60
C PHE A 364 2.98 5.73 17.80
N ARG A 365 2.86 5.18 19.00
CA ARG A 365 2.79 5.93 20.27
C ARG A 365 4.09 6.59 20.72
N ASP A 366 5.24 6.16 20.23
CA ASP A 366 6.54 6.67 20.73
C ASP A 366 7.12 7.81 19.87
N MET A 367 6.28 8.78 19.55
CA MET A 367 6.63 9.96 18.77
C MET A 367 7.77 10.79 19.39
N ALA A 368 7.81 10.90 20.72
CA ALA A 368 8.75 11.78 21.42
C ALA A 368 10.21 11.36 21.20
N VAL A 369 10.46 10.04 21.12
CA VAL A 369 11.80 9.48 20.88
C VAL A 369 12.26 9.71 19.43
N LEU A 370 11.34 9.58 18.49
CA LEU A 370 11.65 9.76 17.06
C LEU A 370 11.91 11.22 16.67
N ARG A 371 11.38 12.18 17.42
CA ARG A 371 11.61 13.62 17.21
C ARG A 371 13.02 14.07 17.58
N ARG A 372 13.82 13.27 18.32
CA ARG A 372 15.20 13.59 18.68
C ARG A 372 16.16 13.15 17.55
N PRO A 373 16.84 14.07 16.84
CA PRO A 373 17.64 13.73 15.64
C PRO A 373 18.76 12.71 15.89
N LEU A 374 19.42 12.78 17.05
CA LEU A 374 20.52 11.86 17.41
C LEU A 374 19.99 10.46 17.75
N VAL A 375 18.88 10.38 18.48
CA VAL A 375 18.21 9.11 18.81
C VAL A 375 17.67 8.47 17.53
N ARG A 376 17.07 9.25 16.64
CA ARG A 376 16.60 8.82 15.33
C ARG A 376 17.71 8.21 14.46
N ARG A 377 18.90 8.83 14.42
CA ARG A 377 20.06 8.29 13.69
C ARG A 377 20.55 6.96 14.29
N GLY A 378 20.65 6.87 15.59
CA GLY A 378 21.06 5.66 16.29
C GLY A 378 20.05 4.52 16.12
N LEU A 379 18.75 4.79 16.31
CA LEU A 379 17.70 3.82 16.12
C LEU A 379 17.60 3.30 14.68
N ARG A 380 17.77 4.14 13.66
CA ARG A 380 17.81 3.70 12.25
C ARG A 380 18.91 2.69 11.94
N ALA A 381 20.06 2.80 12.61
CA ALA A 381 21.14 1.85 12.45
C ALA A 381 20.86 0.52 13.17
N VAL A 382 20.12 0.54 14.27
CA VAL A 382 19.95 -0.58 15.20
C VAL A 382 18.58 -1.26 15.06
N LEU A 383 17.50 -0.53 14.77
CA LEU A 383 16.15 -1.08 14.62
C LEU A 383 16.03 -2.26 13.65
N PRO A 384 16.66 -2.26 12.46
CA PRO A 384 16.63 -3.41 11.58
C PRO A 384 17.22 -4.68 12.19
N TRP A 385 18.12 -4.54 13.16
CA TRP A 385 18.76 -5.66 13.87
C TRP A 385 17.98 -6.10 15.11
N LEU A 386 17.39 -5.15 15.84
CA LEU A 386 16.59 -5.44 17.03
C LEU A 386 15.23 -6.04 16.68
N SER A 387 14.66 -5.68 15.54
CA SER A 387 13.35 -6.13 15.10
C SER A 387 13.28 -7.62 14.70
N VAL A 388 14.42 -8.29 14.59
CA VAL A 388 14.50 -9.71 14.16
C VAL A 388 14.38 -10.69 15.33
N SER A 389 14.43 -10.25 16.59
CA SER A 389 14.41 -11.15 17.74
C SER A 389 13.09 -11.07 18.52
N ALA A 390 12.60 -12.23 18.98
CA ALA A 390 11.45 -12.31 19.88
C ALA A 390 11.65 -11.51 21.18
N ARG A 391 12.90 -11.33 21.63
CA ARG A 391 13.27 -10.49 22.78
C ARG A 391 13.03 -9.00 22.52
N ALA A 392 13.39 -8.52 21.32
CA ALA A 392 13.18 -7.12 20.93
C ALA A 392 11.71 -6.79 20.78
N ARG A 393 10.88 -7.72 20.29
CA ARG A 393 9.42 -7.56 20.24
C ARG A 393 8.80 -7.45 21.63
N ARG A 394 9.21 -8.29 22.59
CA ARG A 394 8.74 -8.20 23.97
C ARG A 394 9.20 -6.92 24.66
N ALA A 395 10.38 -6.41 24.32
CA ALA A 395 10.88 -5.13 24.83
C ALA A 395 10.13 -3.94 24.21
N SER A 396 9.80 -3.97 22.93
CA SER A 396 9.07 -2.90 22.24
C SER A 396 7.65 -2.69 22.78
N LEU A 397 6.98 -3.76 23.22
CA LEU A 397 5.69 -3.66 23.91
C LEU A 397 5.77 -2.89 25.24
N ARG A 398 6.99 -2.62 25.76
CA ARG A 398 7.23 -1.86 26.99
C ARG A 398 7.75 -0.45 26.76
N THR A 399 8.35 -0.17 25.60
CA THR A 399 9.12 1.07 25.35
C THR A 399 8.56 1.94 24.24
N GLY A 400 7.65 1.45 23.46
CA GLY A 400 7.02 2.08 22.31
C GLY A 400 6.53 0.99 21.37
N HIS A 401 5.32 1.12 20.92
CA HIS A 401 4.66 0.12 20.10
C HIS A 401 3.73 0.81 19.10
N ASP A 402 3.50 0.13 18.01
CA ASP A 402 2.46 0.47 17.09
C ASP A 402 1.09 0.04 17.66
N GLU A 403 0.05 0.76 17.36
CA GLU A 403 -1.32 0.40 17.72
C GLU A 403 -2.16 0.30 16.45
N LEU A 404 -3.01 -0.73 16.37
CA LEU A 404 -4.13 -0.71 15.46
C LEU A 404 -5.27 0.08 16.11
N VAL A 405 -5.81 1.03 15.38
CA VAL A 405 -6.88 1.91 15.83
C VAL A 405 -8.04 1.82 14.85
N VAL A 406 -9.23 1.66 15.39
CA VAL A 406 -10.47 1.83 14.62
C VAL A 406 -11.06 3.18 14.99
N LEU A 407 -11.21 4.02 13.99
CA LEU A 407 -11.79 5.35 14.10
C LEU A 407 -13.20 5.34 13.54
N ASP A 408 -14.04 6.19 14.11
CA ASP A 408 -15.31 6.58 13.47
C ASP A 408 -15.00 7.48 12.26
N LEU A 409 -15.47 7.10 11.09
CA LEU A 409 -15.15 7.78 9.84
C LEU A 409 -15.72 9.20 9.76
N ASP A 410 -16.87 9.44 10.39
CA ASP A 410 -17.55 10.74 10.31
C ASP A 410 -16.94 11.79 11.26
N SER A 411 -16.35 11.35 12.38
CA SER A 411 -15.83 12.23 13.44
C SER A 411 -14.33 12.12 13.70
N GLY A 412 -13.68 11.06 13.23
CA GLY A 412 -12.29 10.75 13.54
C GLY A 412 -12.06 10.29 14.99
N ALA A 413 -13.11 10.04 15.76
CA ALA A 413 -13.00 9.60 17.16
C ALA A 413 -12.60 8.12 17.24
N ASP A 414 -11.85 7.77 18.29
CA ASP A 414 -11.47 6.38 18.55
C ASP A 414 -12.72 5.55 18.92
N LYS A 415 -12.98 4.50 18.17
CA LYS A 415 -13.92 3.43 18.55
C LYS A 415 -13.22 2.36 19.37
N ALA A 416 -12.05 1.94 18.97
CA ALA A 416 -11.22 0.99 19.70
C ALA A 416 -9.75 1.10 19.29
N ARG A 417 -8.85 0.66 20.19
CA ARG A 417 -7.42 0.51 19.86
C ARG A 417 -6.80 -0.68 20.59
N VAL A 418 -5.75 -1.24 20.01
CA VAL A 418 -4.99 -2.33 20.59
C VAL A 418 -3.51 -2.20 20.23
N ALA A 419 -2.64 -2.41 21.20
CA ALA A 419 -1.21 -2.52 20.95
C ALA A 419 -0.88 -3.75 20.13
N VAL A 420 -0.04 -3.58 19.11
CA VAL A 420 0.41 -4.66 18.22
C VAL A 420 1.90 -4.95 18.44
N PRO A 421 2.34 -6.19 18.25
CA PRO A 421 3.72 -6.60 18.52
C PRO A 421 4.69 -6.11 17.44
N SER A 422 4.75 -4.81 17.22
CA SER A 422 5.65 -4.17 16.26
C SER A 422 6.55 -3.16 16.95
N PRO A 423 7.88 -3.33 16.88
CA PRO A 423 8.85 -2.39 17.46
C PRO A 423 9.08 -1.16 16.58
N SER A 424 8.47 -1.09 15.43
CA SER A 424 8.62 0.02 14.50
C SER A 424 7.28 0.35 13.86
N GLN A 425 7.12 1.61 13.48
CA GLN A 425 5.95 2.07 12.75
C GLN A 425 5.71 1.22 11.51
N ALA A 426 4.50 0.68 11.38
CA ALA A 426 4.10 -0.04 10.18
C ALA A 426 3.83 0.94 9.03
N TYR A 427 4.34 0.60 7.85
CA TYR A 427 4.06 1.28 6.59
C TYR A 427 3.74 0.28 5.48
N LEU A 428 3.23 -0.89 5.87
CA LEU A 428 2.88 -1.97 4.99
C LEU A 428 1.35 -2.13 4.91
N PHE A 429 0.91 -3.00 4.03
CA PHE A 429 -0.49 -3.21 3.70
C PHE A 429 -1.19 -4.07 4.76
N PRO A 430 -2.06 -3.54 5.62
CA PRO A 430 -2.97 -4.37 6.38
C PRO A 430 -3.98 -5.02 5.43
N ALA A 431 -4.65 -6.07 5.88
CA ALA A 431 -5.73 -6.69 5.12
C ALA A 431 -6.93 -6.96 6.04
N PRO A 432 -8.18 -6.81 5.56
CA PRO A 432 -9.36 -7.22 6.30
C PRO A 432 -9.36 -8.74 6.49
N GLY A 433 -9.82 -9.20 7.63
CA GLY A 433 -9.96 -10.62 7.93
C GLY A 433 -11.22 -11.23 7.30
N PHE A 434 -11.49 -12.50 7.56
CA PHE A 434 -12.65 -13.21 7.03
C PHE A 434 -13.91 -13.01 7.87
N ASP A 435 -13.71 -12.66 9.14
CA ASP A 435 -14.75 -12.40 10.12
C ASP A 435 -14.69 -10.92 10.55
N ARG A 436 -14.94 -10.65 11.82
CA ARG A 436 -14.74 -9.32 12.46
C ARG A 436 -13.29 -9.19 12.91
N ASP A 437 -12.34 -9.25 11.98
CA ASP A 437 -10.91 -9.26 12.25
C ASP A 437 -10.09 -8.58 11.14
N ILE A 438 -8.84 -8.24 11.48
CA ILE A 438 -7.85 -7.58 10.63
C ILE A 438 -6.54 -8.34 10.69
N TYR A 439 -5.89 -8.50 9.57
CA TYR A 439 -4.49 -8.91 9.50
C TYR A 439 -3.61 -7.66 9.46
N TYR A 440 -2.97 -7.39 10.57
CA TYR A 440 -1.94 -6.37 10.67
C TYR A 440 -0.61 -6.96 10.22
N GLN A 441 0.15 -6.21 9.42
CA GLN A 441 1.51 -6.60 9.10
C GLN A 441 2.50 -5.48 9.36
N SER A 442 3.64 -5.84 9.90
CA SER A 442 4.81 -4.99 10.08
C SER A 442 6.01 -5.60 9.36
N LEU A 443 7.17 -4.92 9.44
CA LEU A 443 8.41 -5.44 8.89
C LEU A 443 8.79 -6.84 9.42
N THR A 444 8.34 -7.20 10.63
CA THR A 444 8.79 -8.42 11.32
C THR A 444 7.67 -9.35 11.75
N THR A 445 6.41 -8.95 11.60
CA THR A 445 5.29 -9.65 12.23
C THR A 445 4.06 -9.59 11.36
N ILE A 446 3.31 -10.68 11.31
CA ILE A 446 1.90 -10.69 10.95
C ILE A 446 1.12 -10.98 12.23
N ALA A 447 0.07 -10.21 12.51
CA ALA A 447 -0.82 -10.40 13.64
C ALA A 447 -2.27 -10.41 13.17
N ARG A 448 -3.08 -11.30 13.72
CA ARG A 448 -4.54 -11.30 13.58
C ARG A 448 -5.14 -10.57 14.78
N ILE A 449 -5.95 -9.59 14.50
CA ILE A 449 -6.62 -8.74 15.50
C ILE A 449 -8.12 -8.91 15.30
N ALA A 450 -8.83 -9.36 16.32
CA ALA A 450 -10.26 -9.65 16.25
C ALA A 450 -11.04 -8.88 17.32
N VAL A 451 -12.34 -8.70 17.05
CA VAL A 451 -13.33 -8.21 18.00
C VAL A 451 -13.83 -9.36 18.86
N GLY A 452 -13.98 -9.16 20.17
CA GLY A 452 -14.64 -10.10 21.08
C GLY A 452 -13.83 -10.54 22.30
N ASP A 453 -14.45 -11.43 23.10
CA ASP A 453 -13.97 -11.80 24.44
C ASP A 453 -13.08 -13.05 24.51
N HIS A 454 -12.65 -13.62 23.39
CA HIS A 454 -11.86 -14.87 23.41
C HIS A 454 -10.46 -14.67 23.99
N PRO A 455 -10.02 -15.53 24.92
CA PRO A 455 -8.66 -15.48 25.46
C PRO A 455 -7.62 -15.77 24.38
N CYS A 456 -6.52 -15.06 24.43
CA CYS A 456 -5.38 -15.22 23.54
C CYS A 456 -4.79 -16.64 23.66
N THR A 457 -4.90 -17.45 22.62
CA THR A 457 -4.08 -18.67 22.45
C THR A 457 -2.74 -18.25 21.83
N VAL A 458 -1.81 -17.82 22.66
CA VAL A 458 -0.42 -17.64 22.23
C VAL A 458 0.18 -19.04 22.15
N SER A 459 0.25 -19.63 20.96
CA SER A 459 1.09 -20.80 20.74
C SER A 459 2.56 -20.37 20.93
N ARG A 460 3.22 -20.99 21.88
CA ARG A 460 4.65 -20.81 22.20
C ARG A 460 5.53 -21.40 21.10
#